data_b903ada24a2b44d2935cfdc0e1f110c5
#
_entry.id   b903ada24a2b44d2935cfdc0e1f110c5
#
_cell.length_a   1.000
_cell.length_b   1.000
_cell.length_c   1.000
_cell.angle_alpha   90.00
_cell.angle_beta   90.00
_cell.angle_gamma   90.00
#
_symmetry.space_group_name_H-M   'P 1'
#
loop_
_entity.id
_entity.type
_entity.pdbx_description
1 polymer ?
#
loop_
_entity_poly.entity_id
_entity_poly.type
_entity_poly.pdbx_seq_one_letter_code
_entity_poly.pdbx_strand_id
1 'polypeptide(L)'
;MILALVLFGILRASAIAESIPESIPEGIILTGKVRAAESVTVSAPFGGIVEEFTLYEGQRVRNGDVLLTLATTKVYAPCDGVVRGIFAVPGDGASYVQGRYGALCFIEPSERYMIETDTAQGFESEDNRFLHIGESVYLQGGSMNREGVGRISQVNGERYTIEVLGGNLAIGDSATIYRGTEMRVEGRIGRGFVQRVSPVAIQSDGSVLLVHVQEGESIKRGALLFEMVSGGLDRMDPADAEVKAPAGGIVAAVSAQAGQNVTKNQTLLALNKLDTLRLVTSINEMDAQYIKVGSLVSIGFDSIPDKRFEGVISFVSGVGSTSDNYTEYTVHVDFTPDEQVKIGMSGTGYAPERYFP
;
A
#
# COMPACT_ATOMS: atom_id res chain seq x y z
N MET A 1 40.76 31.58 -68.71
CA MET A 1 41.41 32.12 -67.55
C MET A 1 41.07 31.27 -66.38
N ILE A 2 41.99 30.44 -66.03
CA ILE A 2 42.28 29.66 -64.86
C ILE A 2 41.08 28.92 -64.15
N LEU A 3 41.00 27.64 -64.49
CA LEU A 3 40.22 26.58 -63.89
C LEU A 3 40.95 26.09 -62.63
N ALA A 4 40.38 26.17 -61.44
CA ALA A 4 40.94 25.55 -60.21
C ALA A 4 40.17 24.27 -59.90
N LEU A 5 40.85 23.15 -60.11
CA LEU A 5 40.38 21.83 -59.77
C LEU A 5 40.59 21.59 -58.26
N VAL A 6 39.56 21.40 -57.46
CA VAL A 6 39.63 20.95 -56.09
C VAL A 6 39.43 19.42 -56.03
N LEU A 7 40.51 18.72 -55.75
CA LEU A 7 40.51 17.29 -55.57
C LEU A 7 39.98 16.96 -54.14
N PHE A 8 38.81 16.36 -54.03
CA PHE A 8 38.31 15.82 -52.77
C PHE A 8 38.86 14.42 -52.56
N GLY A 9 39.82 14.29 -51.69
CA GLY A 9 40.37 13.01 -51.22
C GLY A 9 39.37 12.33 -50.28
N ILE A 10 38.83 11.16 -50.75
CA ILE A 10 38.03 10.29 -49.91
C ILE A 10 38.97 9.46 -49.04
N LEU A 11 39.06 9.86 -47.74
CA LEU A 11 39.70 9.04 -46.73
C LEU A 11 38.81 7.84 -46.46
N ARG A 12 39.19 6.65 -46.96
CA ARG A 12 38.59 5.38 -46.54
C ARG A 12 39.15 5.07 -45.13
N ALA A 13 38.30 5.24 -44.11
CA ALA A 13 38.53 4.65 -42.80
C ALA A 13 38.39 3.12 -42.95
N SER A 14 39.50 2.41 -42.97
CA SER A 14 39.52 0.96 -42.80
C SER A 14 39.10 0.68 -41.36
N ALA A 15 37.89 0.16 -41.18
CA ALA A 15 37.50 -0.46 -39.94
C ALA A 15 38.39 -1.69 -39.76
N ILE A 16 39.31 -1.63 -38.81
CA ILE A 16 40.01 -2.80 -38.31
C ILE A 16 38.95 -3.61 -37.57
N ALA A 17 38.43 -4.63 -38.23
CA ALA A 17 37.71 -5.72 -37.55
C ALA A 17 38.73 -6.39 -36.63
N GLU A 18 38.72 -6.08 -35.37
CA GLU A 18 39.44 -6.82 -34.36
C GLU A 18 38.89 -8.28 -34.39
N SER A 19 39.65 -9.17 -35.01
CA SER A 19 39.35 -10.60 -35.04
C SER A 19 39.35 -11.11 -33.59
N ILE A 20 38.21 -11.56 -33.14
CA ILE A 20 38.05 -12.28 -31.86
C ILE A 20 39.06 -13.46 -31.94
N PRO A 21 39.99 -13.62 -31.01
CA PRO A 21 40.90 -14.72 -31.03
C PRO A 21 40.14 -16.05 -30.87
N GLU A 22 40.26 -16.92 -31.87
CA GLU A 22 39.61 -18.25 -31.95
C GLU A 22 40.33 -19.28 -31.04
N SER A 23 41.32 -18.87 -30.26
CA SER A 23 42.01 -19.73 -29.30
C SER A 23 41.35 -19.60 -27.93
N ILE A 24 40.80 -20.70 -27.44
CA ILE A 24 40.39 -20.85 -26.02
C ILE A 24 41.64 -20.49 -25.19
N PRO A 25 41.60 -19.46 -24.34
CA PRO A 25 42.77 -19.15 -23.52
C PRO A 25 43.05 -20.33 -22.60
N GLU A 26 44.33 -20.72 -22.54
CA GLU A 26 44.81 -21.68 -21.52
C GLU A 26 44.51 -21.09 -20.16
N GLY A 27 43.60 -21.70 -19.39
CA GLY A 27 43.15 -21.20 -18.11
C GLY A 27 42.22 -22.19 -17.42
N ILE A 28 41.88 -21.85 -16.18
CA ILE A 28 40.98 -22.67 -15.37
C ILE A 28 39.55 -22.51 -15.89
N ILE A 29 38.91 -23.62 -16.19
CA ILE A 29 37.53 -23.67 -16.68
C ILE A 29 36.56 -23.73 -15.47
N LEU A 30 35.63 -22.80 -15.43
CA LEU A 30 34.63 -22.65 -14.38
C LEU A 30 33.22 -22.88 -14.95
N THR A 31 32.76 -24.14 -14.99
CA THR A 31 31.41 -24.44 -15.49
C THR A 31 30.38 -24.37 -14.36
N GLY A 32 29.32 -23.63 -14.57
CA GLY A 32 28.32 -23.39 -13.52
C GLY A 32 26.97 -22.92 -14.04
N LYS A 33 26.15 -22.50 -13.11
CA LYS A 33 24.81 -21.94 -13.39
C LYS A 33 24.69 -20.51 -12.92
N VAL A 34 23.97 -19.72 -13.72
CA VAL A 34 23.63 -18.35 -13.39
C VAL A 34 22.62 -18.31 -12.24
N ARG A 35 22.94 -17.52 -11.23
CA ARG A 35 22.06 -17.20 -10.10
C ARG A 35 21.99 -15.68 -9.95
N ALA A 36 21.00 -15.19 -9.21
CA ALA A 36 21.02 -13.81 -8.76
C ALA A 36 22.17 -13.62 -7.75
N ALA A 37 22.92 -12.54 -7.87
CA ALA A 37 23.94 -12.18 -6.87
C ALA A 37 23.27 -11.67 -5.59
N GLU A 38 22.14 -10.97 -5.73
CA GLU A 38 21.36 -10.42 -4.65
C GLU A 38 19.89 -10.76 -4.77
N SER A 39 19.25 -10.98 -3.62
CA SER A 39 17.82 -11.20 -3.49
C SER A 39 17.26 -10.22 -2.45
N VAL A 40 16.12 -9.61 -2.75
CA VAL A 40 15.42 -8.67 -1.86
C VAL A 40 14.12 -9.30 -1.41
N THR A 41 13.92 -9.36 -0.10
CA THR A 41 12.65 -9.78 0.49
C THR A 41 11.70 -8.59 0.57
N VAL A 42 10.49 -8.76 0.07
CA VAL A 42 9.41 -7.79 0.20
C VAL A 42 8.49 -8.26 1.31
N SER A 43 8.34 -7.44 2.33
CA SER A 43 7.54 -7.73 3.51
C SER A 43 6.34 -6.79 3.61
N ALA A 44 5.31 -7.21 4.36
CA ALA A 44 4.12 -6.40 4.62
C ALA A 44 4.51 -5.15 5.45
N PRO A 45 4.20 -3.93 4.99
CA PRO A 45 4.50 -2.70 5.72
C PRO A 45 3.61 -2.53 6.96
N PHE A 46 2.43 -3.13 6.96
CA PHE A 46 1.46 -3.16 8.06
C PHE A 46 0.65 -4.45 8.02
N GLY A 47 -0.16 -4.69 9.03
CA GLY A 47 -1.06 -5.85 9.11
C GLY A 47 -2.35 -5.59 8.32
N GLY A 48 -2.80 -6.58 7.54
CA GLY A 48 -4.02 -6.49 6.73
C GLY A 48 -4.32 -7.76 5.98
N ILE A 49 -5.35 -7.74 5.16
CA ILE A 49 -5.72 -8.86 4.29
C ILE A 49 -5.16 -8.58 2.89
N VAL A 50 -4.46 -9.54 2.32
CA VAL A 50 -3.94 -9.47 0.95
C VAL A 50 -5.11 -9.49 -0.02
N GLU A 51 -5.22 -8.45 -0.86
CA GLU A 51 -6.23 -8.41 -1.94
C GLU A 51 -5.86 -9.37 -3.08
N GLU A 52 -6.75 -9.55 -4.04
CA GLU A 52 -6.46 -10.34 -5.24
C GLU A 52 -5.33 -9.69 -6.05
N PHE A 53 -4.38 -10.48 -6.49
CA PHE A 53 -3.25 -10.05 -7.31
C PHE A 53 -2.93 -11.09 -8.39
N THR A 54 -2.19 -10.66 -9.43
CA THR A 54 -1.86 -11.51 -10.59
C THR A 54 -0.37 -11.81 -10.71
N LEU A 55 0.39 -11.57 -9.64
CA LEU A 55 1.84 -11.78 -9.63
C LEU A 55 2.18 -13.27 -9.62
N TYR A 56 3.20 -13.68 -10.40
CA TYR A 56 3.67 -15.07 -10.47
C TYR A 56 5.19 -15.14 -10.48
N GLU A 57 5.73 -16.27 -10.08
CA GLU A 57 7.17 -16.56 -10.11
C GLU A 57 7.74 -16.49 -11.54
N GLY A 58 8.90 -15.88 -11.69
CA GLY A 58 9.52 -15.62 -12.99
C GLY A 58 9.06 -14.33 -13.68
N GLN A 59 8.07 -13.64 -13.16
CA GLN A 59 7.63 -12.35 -13.69
C GLN A 59 8.69 -11.28 -13.45
N ARG A 60 8.95 -10.46 -14.49
CA ARG A 60 9.84 -9.30 -14.39
C ARG A 60 9.08 -8.10 -13.86
N VAL A 61 9.66 -7.39 -12.90
CA VAL A 61 9.14 -6.18 -12.28
C VAL A 61 10.17 -5.07 -12.28
N ARG A 62 9.71 -3.82 -12.29
CA ARG A 62 10.55 -2.63 -12.18
C ARG A 62 10.45 -2.05 -10.78
N ASN A 63 11.44 -1.24 -10.42
CA ASN A 63 11.35 -0.47 -9.18
C ASN A 63 10.10 0.41 -9.18
N GLY A 64 9.32 0.35 -8.09
CA GLY A 64 8.06 1.08 -7.92
C GLY A 64 6.82 0.40 -8.49
N ASP A 65 6.93 -0.72 -9.22
CA ASP A 65 5.77 -1.47 -9.69
C ASP A 65 4.96 -1.98 -8.50
N VAL A 66 3.63 -1.87 -8.58
CA VAL A 66 2.71 -2.43 -7.58
C VAL A 66 2.72 -3.95 -7.69
N LEU A 67 3.06 -4.62 -6.60
CA LEU A 67 3.14 -6.07 -6.52
C LEU A 67 1.84 -6.69 -6.02
N LEU A 68 1.28 -6.11 -4.98
CA LEU A 68 0.00 -6.48 -4.38
C LEU A 68 -0.53 -5.32 -3.53
N THR A 69 -1.79 -5.41 -3.11
CA THR A 69 -2.46 -4.43 -2.25
C THR A 69 -2.89 -5.11 -0.95
N LEU A 70 -2.80 -4.40 0.15
CA LEU A 70 -3.34 -4.83 1.43
C LEU A 70 -4.66 -4.09 1.70
N ALA A 71 -5.71 -4.82 2.04
CA ALA A 71 -7.00 -4.24 2.35
C ALA A 71 -6.91 -3.34 3.59
N THR A 72 -7.54 -2.17 3.50
CA THR A 72 -7.66 -1.18 4.57
C THR A 72 -9.05 -1.23 5.20
N THR A 73 -9.17 -0.82 6.46
CA THR A 73 -10.46 -0.56 7.10
C THR A 73 -10.89 0.86 6.78
N LYS A 74 -12.04 1.01 6.10
CA LYS A 74 -12.58 2.31 5.71
C LYS A 74 -13.55 2.84 6.75
N VAL A 75 -13.35 4.07 7.17
CA VAL A 75 -14.19 4.78 8.15
C VAL A 75 -15.02 5.82 7.41
N TYR A 76 -16.34 5.70 7.52
CA TYR A 76 -17.31 6.54 6.79
C TYR A 76 -18.07 7.47 7.72
N ALA A 77 -18.55 8.59 7.16
CA ALA A 77 -19.40 9.54 7.85
C ALA A 77 -20.77 8.92 8.19
N PRO A 78 -21.19 8.94 9.47
CA PRO A 78 -22.49 8.38 9.89
C PRO A 78 -23.67 9.33 9.58
N CYS A 79 -23.41 10.61 9.32
CA CYS A 79 -24.43 11.63 9.05
C CYS A 79 -23.91 12.71 8.09
N ASP A 80 -24.83 13.51 7.56
CA ASP A 80 -24.51 14.76 6.86
C ASP A 80 -24.01 15.80 7.87
N GLY A 81 -23.00 16.59 7.50
CA GLY A 81 -22.47 17.59 8.41
C GLY A 81 -21.22 18.30 7.91
N VAL A 82 -20.57 18.99 8.82
CA VAL A 82 -19.29 19.68 8.59
C VAL A 82 -18.23 19.04 9.47
N VAL A 83 -17.09 18.69 8.88
CA VAL A 83 -15.95 18.12 9.60
C VAL A 83 -15.32 19.18 10.51
N ARG A 84 -15.10 18.82 11.77
CA ARG A 84 -14.50 19.68 12.79
C ARG A 84 -13.47 18.91 13.61
N GLY A 85 -12.39 19.59 13.95
CA GLY A 85 -11.36 19.06 14.85
C GLY A 85 -10.75 17.76 14.33
N ILE A 86 -10.11 17.79 13.16
CA ILE A 86 -9.31 16.65 12.69
C ILE A 86 -8.04 16.59 13.53
N PHE A 87 -7.95 15.59 14.40
CA PHE A 87 -6.81 15.41 15.32
C PHE A 87 -5.84 14.34 14.83
N ALA A 88 -6.28 13.49 13.92
CA ALA A 88 -5.51 12.38 13.39
C ALA A 88 -4.77 12.77 12.11
N VAL A 89 -3.50 12.38 12.03
CA VAL A 89 -2.69 12.48 10.81
C VAL A 89 -2.18 11.09 10.40
N PRO A 90 -1.80 10.88 9.13
CA PRO A 90 -1.21 9.61 8.70
C PRO A 90 -0.02 9.21 9.60
N GLY A 91 -0.02 7.94 10.03
CA GLY A 91 0.96 7.37 10.95
C GLY A 91 0.52 7.33 12.41
N ASP A 92 -0.53 8.05 12.79
CA ASP A 92 -1.02 8.06 14.17
C ASP A 92 -1.74 6.77 14.55
N GLY A 93 -1.49 6.28 15.76
CA GLY A 93 -2.31 5.23 16.38
C GLY A 93 -3.65 5.79 16.84
N ALA A 94 -4.76 5.22 16.37
CA ALA A 94 -6.11 5.69 16.68
C ALA A 94 -6.39 5.78 18.19
N SER A 95 -5.97 4.76 18.96
CA SER A 95 -6.17 4.73 20.41
C SER A 95 -5.48 5.90 21.15
N TYR A 96 -4.30 6.32 20.67
CA TYR A 96 -3.58 7.46 21.24
C TYR A 96 -4.33 8.78 20.98
N VAL A 97 -4.77 9.00 19.74
CA VAL A 97 -5.51 10.20 19.34
C VAL A 97 -6.84 10.27 20.08
N GLN A 98 -7.60 9.19 20.11
CA GLN A 98 -8.89 9.09 20.78
C GLN A 98 -8.76 9.24 22.29
N GLY A 99 -7.72 8.67 22.90
CA GLY A 99 -7.44 8.83 24.33
C GLY A 99 -7.16 10.28 24.73
N ARG A 100 -6.59 11.08 23.82
CA ARG A 100 -6.27 12.49 24.05
C ARG A 100 -7.39 13.47 23.69
N TYR A 101 -8.09 13.22 22.58
CA TYR A 101 -9.06 14.17 22.01
C TYR A 101 -10.50 13.65 22.00
N GLY A 102 -10.72 12.38 22.34
CA GLY A 102 -12.02 11.73 22.34
C GLY A 102 -12.46 11.17 20.99
N ALA A 103 -11.81 11.57 19.89
CA ALA A 103 -12.14 11.16 18.52
C ALA A 103 -10.95 11.34 17.59
N LEU A 104 -11.03 10.75 16.38
CA LEU A 104 -10.13 11.06 15.26
C LEU A 104 -10.50 12.41 14.63
N CYS A 105 -11.80 12.65 14.48
CA CYS A 105 -12.40 13.94 14.16
C CYS A 105 -13.82 14.00 14.70
N PHE A 106 -14.43 15.19 14.66
CA PHE A 106 -15.85 15.36 14.92
C PHE A 106 -16.58 15.76 13.64
N ILE A 107 -17.84 15.36 13.53
CA ILE A 107 -18.78 15.87 12.52
C ILE A 107 -19.84 16.69 13.23
N GLU A 108 -19.94 17.97 12.88
CA GLU A 108 -21.04 18.83 13.30
C GLU A 108 -22.22 18.59 12.34
N PRO A 109 -23.32 17.92 12.80
CA PRO A 109 -24.43 17.58 11.92
C PRO A 109 -25.07 18.82 11.30
N SER A 110 -25.55 18.70 10.05
CA SER A 110 -26.22 19.77 9.33
C SER A 110 -27.49 20.20 10.03
N GLU A 111 -28.18 19.28 10.66
CA GLU A 111 -29.37 19.49 11.50
C GLU A 111 -28.90 19.83 12.91
N ARG A 112 -28.88 21.13 13.19
CA ARG A 112 -28.20 21.66 14.38
C ARG A 112 -29.01 21.55 15.68
N TYR A 113 -30.30 21.27 15.58
CA TYR A 113 -31.22 21.25 16.73
C TYR A 113 -31.94 19.92 16.82
N MET A 114 -32.16 19.48 18.03
CA MET A 114 -32.94 18.29 18.33
C MET A 114 -33.89 18.57 19.51
N ILE A 115 -34.92 17.74 19.63
CA ILE A 115 -35.81 17.71 20.77
C ILE A 115 -35.88 16.28 21.28
N GLU A 116 -35.51 16.05 22.52
CA GLU A 116 -35.74 14.79 23.22
C GLU A 116 -37.02 14.91 24.05
N THR A 117 -37.87 13.91 23.93
CA THR A 117 -39.18 13.88 24.62
C THR A 117 -39.66 12.45 24.79
N ASP A 118 -40.84 12.27 25.38
CA ASP A 118 -41.52 11.02 25.54
C ASP A 118 -43.02 11.14 25.15
N THR A 119 -43.65 9.98 24.95
CA THR A 119 -45.06 9.87 24.60
C THR A 119 -45.99 10.22 25.77
N ALA A 120 -45.49 10.26 27.02
CA ALA A 120 -46.28 10.64 28.18
C ALA A 120 -46.71 12.14 28.14
N GLN A 121 -45.99 12.95 27.36
CA GLN A 121 -46.33 14.35 27.09
C GLN A 121 -47.30 14.51 25.90
N GLY A 122 -47.69 13.41 25.27
CA GLY A 122 -48.64 13.40 24.16
C GLY A 122 -50.09 13.55 24.59
N PHE A 123 -50.99 13.64 23.60
CA PHE A 123 -52.42 13.48 23.83
C PHE A 123 -52.76 11.97 24.00
N GLU A 124 -53.59 11.62 24.95
CA GLU A 124 -53.95 10.24 25.25
C GLU A 124 -54.74 9.61 24.11
N SER A 125 -54.02 8.98 23.17
CA SER A 125 -54.54 8.24 22.05
C SER A 125 -53.59 7.06 21.79
N GLU A 126 -54.15 5.91 21.46
CA GLU A 126 -53.31 4.72 21.09
C GLU A 126 -52.41 5.07 19.92
N ASP A 127 -52.91 5.75 18.89
CA ASP A 127 -52.13 6.10 17.69
C ASP A 127 -50.92 6.99 18.03
N ASN A 128 -51.01 7.83 19.07
CA ASN A 128 -49.92 8.73 19.46
C ASN A 128 -48.75 8.01 20.20
N ARG A 129 -48.97 6.76 20.62
CA ARG A 129 -47.93 5.92 21.25
C ARG A 129 -47.09 5.16 20.25
N PHE A 130 -47.57 4.98 19.01
CA PHE A 130 -46.84 4.29 17.96
C PHE A 130 -46.12 5.31 17.07
N LEU A 131 -44.83 5.46 17.29
CA LEU A 131 -43.94 6.36 16.56
C LEU A 131 -43.01 5.59 15.65
N HIS A 132 -42.76 6.14 14.45
CA HIS A 132 -41.89 5.55 13.48
C HIS A 132 -40.67 6.46 13.20
N ILE A 133 -39.48 5.85 13.15
CA ILE A 133 -38.27 6.55 12.69
C ILE A 133 -38.49 7.00 11.24
N GLY A 134 -38.17 8.27 10.96
CA GLY A 134 -38.37 8.89 9.65
C GLY A 134 -39.71 9.64 9.51
N GLU A 135 -40.63 9.54 10.49
CA GLU A 135 -41.91 10.25 10.51
C GLU A 135 -41.69 11.76 10.61
N SER A 136 -42.37 12.53 9.74
CA SER A 136 -42.33 13.97 9.77
C SER A 136 -43.26 14.50 10.86
N VAL A 137 -42.78 15.49 11.61
CA VAL A 137 -43.54 16.13 12.72
C VAL A 137 -43.49 17.63 12.60
N TYR A 138 -44.51 18.28 13.17
CA TYR A 138 -44.68 19.71 13.17
C TYR A 138 -44.50 20.25 14.59
N LEU A 139 -43.71 21.31 14.71
CA LEU A 139 -43.23 21.85 15.99
C LEU A 139 -43.81 23.22 16.22
N GLN A 140 -44.42 23.43 17.36
CA GLN A 140 -44.94 24.72 17.80
C GLN A 140 -44.20 25.19 19.05
N GLY A 141 -43.46 26.28 18.93
CA GLY A 141 -42.76 26.88 20.06
C GLY A 141 -43.71 27.51 21.08
N GLY A 142 -43.22 27.69 22.31
CA GLY A 142 -44.00 28.33 23.39
C GLY A 142 -44.44 29.78 23.12
N SER A 143 -43.81 30.45 22.16
CA SER A 143 -44.22 31.77 21.65
C SER A 143 -45.02 31.60 20.36
N MET A 144 -46.16 32.26 20.21
CA MET A 144 -47.17 32.04 19.15
C MET A 144 -46.67 32.17 17.68
N ASN A 145 -45.47 32.66 17.45
CA ASN A 145 -44.91 32.85 16.10
C ASN A 145 -43.68 31.97 15.82
N ARG A 146 -43.41 30.95 16.63
CA ARG A 146 -42.30 30.05 16.44
C ARG A 146 -42.82 28.68 16.05
N GLU A 147 -42.51 28.30 14.84
CA GLU A 147 -42.90 27.01 14.27
C GLU A 147 -41.71 26.35 13.61
N GLY A 148 -41.76 25.04 13.48
CA GLY A 148 -40.73 24.28 12.82
C GLY A 148 -41.25 22.96 12.28
N VAL A 149 -40.41 22.32 11.48
CA VAL A 149 -40.62 20.96 10.97
C VAL A 149 -39.47 20.12 11.45
N GLY A 150 -39.78 18.91 11.88
CA GLY A 150 -38.79 17.94 12.31
C GLY A 150 -39.08 16.55 11.77
N ARG A 151 -38.20 15.67 12.07
CA ARG A 151 -38.30 14.23 11.74
C ARG A 151 -37.88 13.40 12.94
N ILE A 152 -38.62 12.36 13.23
CA ILE A 152 -38.27 11.41 14.28
C ILE A 152 -36.99 10.66 13.83
N SER A 153 -35.89 10.88 14.55
CA SER A 153 -34.59 10.28 14.23
C SER A 153 -34.31 9.01 15.03
N GLN A 154 -34.88 8.93 16.24
CA GLN A 154 -34.67 7.79 17.13
C GLN A 154 -35.92 7.53 17.97
N VAL A 155 -36.23 6.25 18.20
CA VAL A 155 -37.29 5.79 19.11
C VAL A 155 -36.70 4.73 20.02
N ASN A 156 -36.87 4.91 21.34
CA ASN A 156 -36.40 3.99 22.35
C ASN A 156 -37.49 3.79 23.43
N GLY A 157 -38.40 2.87 23.16
CA GLY A 157 -39.62 2.69 23.96
C GLY A 157 -40.53 3.90 23.86
N GLU A 158 -40.83 4.52 25.00
CA GLU A 158 -41.66 5.72 25.08
C GLU A 158 -40.88 7.01 24.77
N ARG A 159 -39.53 6.97 24.82
CA ARG A 159 -38.65 8.12 24.51
C ARG A 159 -38.33 8.18 23.05
N TYR A 160 -38.28 9.37 22.50
CA TYR A 160 -37.89 9.59 21.13
C TYR A 160 -37.18 10.92 20.94
N THR A 161 -36.38 10.97 19.85
CA THR A 161 -35.63 12.17 19.47
C THR A 161 -36.12 12.67 18.12
N ILE A 162 -36.28 13.97 18.02
CA ILE A 162 -36.67 14.66 16.79
C ILE A 162 -35.49 15.51 16.34
N GLU A 163 -35.11 15.37 15.10
CA GLU A 163 -34.22 16.31 14.40
C GLU A 163 -35.04 17.46 13.87
N VAL A 164 -34.68 18.69 14.21
CA VAL A 164 -35.34 19.90 13.71
C VAL A 164 -34.78 20.24 12.34
N LEU A 165 -35.58 20.06 11.29
CA LEU A 165 -35.17 20.26 9.91
C LEU A 165 -35.26 21.70 9.42
N GLY A 166 -36.15 22.48 10.03
CA GLY A 166 -36.35 23.89 9.65
C GLY A 166 -37.34 24.59 10.58
N GLY A 167 -37.41 25.89 10.40
CA GLY A 167 -38.29 26.75 11.20
C GLY A 167 -37.53 27.89 11.87
N ASN A 168 -38.20 28.57 12.81
CA ASN A 168 -37.64 29.70 13.54
C ASN A 168 -37.53 29.44 15.06
N LEU A 169 -37.48 28.16 15.45
CA LEU A 169 -37.23 27.74 16.83
C LEU A 169 -35.81 28.08 17.28
N ALA A 170 -35.65 28.50 18.52
CA ALA A 170 -34.36 28.78 19.12
C ALA A 170 -33.99 27.74 20.18
N ILE A 171 -32.70 27.61 20.47
CA ILE A 171 -32.19 26.75 21.56
C ILE A 171 -32.86 27.19 22.87
N GLY A 172 -33.37 26.23 23.65
CA GLY A 172 -34.06 26.42 24.91
C GLY A 172 -35.55 26.69 24.76
N ASP A 173 -36.08 26.85 23.55
CA ASP A 173 -37.51 26.96 23.35
C ASP A 173 -38.20 25.66 23.77
N SER A 174 -39.33 25.81 24.50
CA SER A 174 -40.26 24.71 24.69
C SER A 174 -41.06 24.52 23.41
N ALA A 175 -40.99 23.34 22.81
CA ALA A 175 -41.72 22.99 21.61
C ALA A 175 -42.76 21.89 21.88
N THR A 176 -43.98 22.10 21.39
CA THR A 176 -45.03 21.09 21.36
C THR A 176 -44.97 20.40 19.98
N ILE A 177 -45.05 19.09 19.97
CA ILE A 177 -44.84 18.27 18.80
C ILE A 177 -46.14 17.67 18.33
N TYR A 178 -46.44 17.84 17.04
CA TYR A 178 -47.68 17.38 16.44
C TYR A 178 -47.41 16.49 15.22
N ARG A 179 -48.26 15.50 15.00
CA ARG A 179 -48.20 14.61 13.85
C ARG A 179 -48.74 15.26 12.57
N GLY A 180 -49.69 16.18 12.69
CA GLY A 180 -50.33 16.87 11.57
C GLY A 180 -49.97 18.34 11.44
N THR A 181 -49.97 18.84 10.20
CA THR A 181 -49.70 20.26 9.86
C THR A 181 -50.65 21.25 10.55
N GLU A 182 -51.87 20.78 10.88
CA GLU A 182 -52.88 21.61 11.52
C GLU A 182 -52.64 21.82 13.03
N MET A 183 -51.61 21.15 13.59
CA MET A 183 -51.20 21.24 15.00
C MET A 183 -52.38 21.11 15.99
N ARG A 184 -53.34 20.24 15.69
CA ARG A 184 -54.48 19.96 16.55
C ARG A 184 -54.06 19.22 17.81
N VAL A 185 -54.76 19.48 18.92
CA VAL A 185 -54.42 18.90 20.23
C VAL A 185 -54.44 17.36 20.22
N GLU A 186 -55.34 16.76 19.45
CA GLU A 186 -55.48 15.32 19.29
C GLU A 186 -54.27 14.67 18.61
N GLY A 187 -53.55 15.42 17.77
CA GLY A 187 -52.33 15.02 17.09
C GLY A 187 -51.04 15.30 17.87
N ARG A 188 -51.11 15.78 19.09
CA ARG A 188 -49.95 16.04 19.92
C ARG A 188 -49.32 14.74 20.38
N ILE A 189 -48.04 14.53 20.01
CA ILE A 189 -47.27 13.32 20.36
C ILE A 189 -46.27 13.57 21.47
N GLY A 190 -45.96 14.83 21.83
CA GLY A 190 -45.05 15.13 22.92
C GLY A 190 -44.79 16.62 23.11
N ARG A 191 -43.94 16.92 24.08
CA ARG A 191 -43.42 18.27 24.35
C ARG A 191 -41.98 18.12 24.87
N GLY A 192 -41.08 18.96 24.37
CA GLY A 192 -39.69 18.96 24.80
C GLY A 192 -39.02 20.33 24.58
N PHE A 193 -37.75 20.38 24.87
CA PHE A 193 -36.97 21.61 24.68
C PHE A 193 -36.04 21.42 23.46
N VAL A 194 -35.91 22.52 22.70
CA VAL A 194 -34.95 22.56 21.57
C VAL A 194 -33.55 22.62 22.13
N GLN A 195 -32.75 21.62 21.77
CA GLN A 195 -31.38 21.47 22.19
C GLN A 195 -30.45 21.47 20.98
N ARG A 196 -29.17 21.75 21.19
CA ARG A 196 -28.15 21.59 20.14
C ARG A 196 -27.81 20.13 19.98
N VAL A 197 -27.70 19.66 18.74
CA VAL A 197 -27.13 18.34 18.44
C VAL A 197 -25.65 18.36 18.75
N SER A 198 -25.20 17.43 19.56
CA SER A 198 -23.78 17.29 19.86
C SER A 198 -22.99 16.81 18.61
N PRO A 199 -21.78 17.30 18.40
CA PRO A 199 -20.92 16.78 17.35
C PRO A 199 -20.73 15.26 17.49
N VAL A 200 -20.75 14.56 16.37
CA VAL A 200 -20.55 13.11 16.33
C VAL A 200 -19.06 12.81 16.35
N ALA A 201 -18.61 12.08 17.37
CA ALA A 201 -17.23 11.64 17.48
C ALA A 201 -16.97 10.46 16.52
N ILE A 202 -15.97 10.58 15.67
CA ILE A 202 -15.52 9.51 14.78
C ILE A 202 -14.40 8.75 15.46
N GLN A 203 -14.60 7.45 15.62
CA GLN A 203 -13.68 6.54 16.29
C GLN A 203 -13.40 5.32 15.41
N SER A 204 -12.21 4.73 15.55
CA SER A 204 -11.81 3.51 14.88
C SER A 204 -10.66 2.85 15.64
N ASP A 205 -10.32 1.63 15.27
CA ASP A 205 -9.16 0.90 15.78
C ASP A 205 -8.01 0.94 14.77
N GLY A 206 -6.79 0.60 15.23
CA GLY A 206 -5.59 0.51 14.39
C GLY A 206 -4.83 1.83 14.26
N SER A 207 -4.19 2.04 13.12
CA SER A 207 -3.43 3.26 12.79
C SER A 207 -3.96 3.92 11.53
N VAL A 208 -3.89 5.24 11.48
CA VAL A 208 -4.34 6.05 10.35
C VAL A 208 -3.37 5.92 9.20
N LEU A 209 -3.81 5.35 8.08
CA LEU A 209 -3.06 5.30 6.84
C LEU A 209 -3.28 6.58 6.02
N LEU A 210 -4.55 6.90 5.75
CA LEU A 210 -4.95 8.06 4.95
C LEU A 210 -6.08 8.84 5.62
N VAL A 211 -6.06 10.16 5.40
CA VAL A 211 -7.13 11.09 5.78
C VAL A 211 -7.70 11.69 4.49
N HIS A 212 -9.00 11.46 4.25
CA HIS A 212 -9.69 11.85 3.01
C HIS A 212 -10.50 13.14 3.12
N VAL A 213 -10.51 13.77 4.28
CA VAL A 213 -11.32 14.97 4.55
C VAL A 213 -10.47 16.11 5.09
N GLN A 214 -10.99 17.32 4.97
CA GLN A 214 -10.35 18.54 5.44
C GLN A 214 -11.20 19.25 6.52
N GLU A 215 -10.53 20.03 7.35
CA GLU A 215 -11.20 20.86 8.36
C GLU A 215 -12.18 21.83 7.69
N GLY A 216 -13.43 21.86 8.17
CA GLY A 216 -14.49 22.70 7.64
C GLY A 216 -15.18 22.15 6.39
N GLU A 217 -14.81 20.99 5.89
CA GLU A 217 -15.43 20.35 4.73
C GLU A 217 -16.87 19.92 5.03
N SER A 218 -17.78 20.21 4.08
CA SER A 218 -19.17 19.71 4.14
C SER A 218 -19.24 18.33 3.52
N ILE A 219 -19.69 17.36 4.28
CA ILE A 219 -19.74 15.95 3.88
C ILE A 219 -21.16 15.40 3.94
N LYS A 220 -21.39 14.35 3.16
CA LYS A 220 -22.62 13.56 3.18
C LYS A 220 -22.40 12.27 3.95
N ARG A 221 -23.48 11.73 4.51
CA ARG A 221 -23.51 10.39 5.08
C ARG A 221 -22.91 9.37 4.08
N GLY A 222 -21.98 8.54 4.55
CA GLY A 222 -21.27 7.58 3.72
C GLY A 222 -20.03 8.13 3.00
N ALA A 223 -19.66 9.41 3.21
CA ALA A 223 -18.38 9.93 2.75
C ALA A 223 -17.22 9.20 3.45
N LEU A 224 -16.18 8.84 2.71
CA LEU A 224 -14.97 8.23 3.28
C LEU A 224 -14.17 9.30 4.04
N LEU A 225 -13.86 9.01 5.31
CA LEU A 225 -13.14 9.92 6.21
C LEU A 225 -11.69 9.50 6.38
N PHE A 226 -11.49 8.24 6.74
CA PHE A 226 -10.16 7.69 7.03
C PHE A 226 -10.01 6.30 6.43
N GLU A 227 -8.77 5.96 6.08
CA GLU A 227 -8.36 4.57 5.89
C GLU A 227 -7.43 4.16 7.02
N MET A 228 -7.74 3.03 7.64
CA MET A 228 -7.07 2.50 8.81
C MET A 228 -6.42 1.16 8.49
N VAL A 229 -5.33 0.85 9.18
CA VAL A 229 -4.63 -0.43 9.07
C VAL A 229 -4.43 -1.07 10.44
N SER A 230 -4.26 -2.38 10.47
CA SER A 230 -3.99 -3.11 11.71
C SER A 230 -2.55 -2.91 12.17
N GLY A 231 -2.37 -2.70 13.47
CA GLY A 231 -1.05 -2.51 14.09
C GLY A 231 -0.52 -1.08 13.95
N GLY A 232 0.74 -0.90 14.31
CA GLY A 232 1.42 0.40 14.27
C GLY A 232 2.02 0.67 12.90
N LEU A 233 1.93 1.91 12.44
CA LEU A 233 2.70 2.44 11.32
C LEU A 233 3.98 3.09 11.84
N ASP A 234 5.10 2.87 11.13
CA ASP A 234 6.32 3.63 11.35
C ASP A 234 6.28 4.88 10.46
N ARG A 235 6.99 5.93 10.84
CA ARG A 235 7.04 7.18 10.05
C ARG A 235 7.58 7.02 8.62
N MET A 236 8.20 5.88 8.32
CA MET A 236 8.74 5.52 7.00
C MET A 236 7.83 4.56 6.23
N ASP A 237 6.68 4.20 6.77
CA ASP A 237 5.73 3.33 6.10
C ASP A 237 5.13 4.02 4.86
N PRO A 238 4.75 3.24 3.84
CA PRO A 238 4.17 3.80 2.62
C PRO A 238 2.90 4.58 2.91
N ALA A 239 2.70 5.63 2.13
CA ALA A 239 1.53 6.51 2.25
C ALA A 239 0.26 5.91 1.64
N ASP A 240 0.29 4.66 1.19
CA ASP A 240 -0.83 3.97 0.56
C ASP A 240 -0.86 2.48 0.93
N ALA A 241 -1.91 1.78 0.50
CA ALA A 241 -2.10 0.35 0.75
C ALA A 241 -1.35 -0.57 -0.23
N GLU A 242 -0.62 0.01 -1.19
CA GLU A 242 0.11 -0.72 -2.22
C GLU A 242 1.48 -1.16 -1.74
N VAL A 243 1.78 -2.42 -1.92
CA VAL A 243 3.13 -2.96 -1.71
C VAL A 243 3.88 -2.90 -3.03
N LYS A 244 4.91 -2.06 -3.09
CA LYS A 244 5.68 -1.78 -4.30
C LYS A 244 7.02 -2.49 -4.31
N ALA A 245 7.52 -2.76 -5.52
CA ALA A 245 8.84 -3.35 -5.70
C ALA A 245 9.94 -2.36 -5.27
N PRO A 246 10.81 -2.71 -4.31
CA PRO A 246 11.88 -1.82 -3.85
C PRO A 246 13.05 -1.75 -4.83
N ALA A 247 13.09 -2.66 -5.80
CA ALA A 247 14.10 -2.71 -6.87
C ALA A 247 13.54 -3.43 -8.09
N GLY A 248 14.14 -3.18 -9.26
CA GLY A 248 13.86 -3.97 -10.45
C GLY A 248 14.42 -5.38 -10.34
N GLY A 249 13.70 -6.38 -10.87
CA GLY A 249 14.13 -7.76 -10.75
C GLY A 249 13.15 -8.78 -11.34
N ILE A 250 13.34 -10.03 -10.94
CA ILE A 250 12.44 -11.14 -11.23
C ILE A 250 11.87 -11.68 -9.93
N VAL A 251 10.57 -11.94 -9.90
CA VAL A 251 9.90 -12.60 -8.76
C VAL A 251 10.48 -14.00 -8.59
N ALA A 252 11.15 -14.22 -7.45
CA ALA A 252 11.82 -15.48 -7.14
C ALA A 252 10.90 -16.48 -6.45
N ALA A 253 10.04 -15.96 -5.56
CA ALA A 253 9.04 -16.74 -4.84
C ALA A 253 7.90 -15.82 -4.39
N VAL A 254 6.68 -16.34 -4.40
CA VAL A 254 5.49 -15.66 -3.86
C VAL A 254 4.98 -16.47 -2.68
N SER A 255 5.07 -15.90 -1.48
CA SER A 255 4.60 -16.52 -0.23
C SER A 255 3.21 -16.03 0.17
N ALA A 256 2.79 -14.86 -0.34
CA ALA A 256 1.48 -14.28 -0.08
C ALA A 256 0.37 -14.99 -0.86
N GLN A 257 -0.81 -15.11 -0.26
CA GLN A 257 -2.00 -15.64 -0.91
C GLN A 257 -3.14 -14.62 -0.79
N ALA A 258 -3.96 -14.50 -1.84
CA ALA A 258 -5.15 -13.67 -1.81
C ALA A 258 -6.10 -14.11 -0.68
N GLY A 259 -6.65 -13.15 0.07
CA GLY A 259 -7.47 -13.39 1.25
C GLY A 259 -6.71 -13.75 2.52
N GLN A 260 -5.39 -13.91 2.46
CA GLN A 260 -4.57 -14.20 3.64
C GLN A 260 -4.45 -12.96 4.54
N ASN A 261 -4.64 -13.16 5.85
CA ASN A 261 -4.30 -12.12 6.83
C ASN A 261 -2.80 -12.17 7.12
N VAL A 262 -2.13 -11.03 6.95
CA VAL A 262 -0.69 -10.86 7.18
C VAL A 262 -0.44 -9.88 8.31
N THR A 263 0.68 -10.06 8.98
CA THR A 263 1.15 -9.14 10.01
C THR A 263 2.29 -8.27 9.47
N LYS A 264 2.54 -7.13 10.10
CA LYS A 264 3.68 -6.25 9.76
C LYS A 264 4.98 -7.05 9.75
N ASN A 265 5.85 -6.77 8.77
CA ASN A 265 7.14 -7.44 8.51
C ASN A 265 7.03 -8.91 8.07
N GLN A 266 5.84 -9.44 7.87
CA GLN A 266 5.69 -10.78 7.29
C GLN A 266 6.16 -10.77 5.83
N THR A 267 6.99 -11.73 5.46
CA THR A 267 7.46 -11.89 4.07
C THR A 267 6.29 -12.20 3.14
N LEU A 268 6.15 -11.41 2.08
CA LEU A 268 5.13 -11.57 1.05
C LEU A 268 5.69 -12.25 -0.20
N LEU A 269 6.89 -11.85 -0.60
CA LEU A 269 7.57 -12.38 -1.78
C LEU A 269 9.09 -12.08 -1.73
N ALA A 270 9.83 -12.72 -2.61
CA ALA A 270 11.25 -12.45 -2.83
C ALA A 270 11.48 -12.04 -4.29
N LEU A 271 12.37 -11.06 -4.49
CA LEU A 271 12.80 -10.58 -5.80
C LEU A 271 14.29 -10.87 -5.98
N ASN A 272 14.64 -11.46 -7.10
CA ASN A 272 16.03 -11.57 -7.54
C ASN A 272 16.39 -10.33 -8.36
N LYS A 273 17.37 -9.55 -7.92
CA LYS A 273 17.89 -8.42 -8.69
C LYS A 273 18.57 -8.90 -9.97
N LEU A 274 18.47 -8.11 -11.05
CA LEU A 274 19.04 -8.41 -12.35
C LEU A 274 20.21 -7.52 -12.75
N ASP A 275 20.54 -6.53 -11.96
CA ASP A 275 21.67 -5.62 -12.19
C ASP A 275 23.03 -6.31 -12.08
N THR A 276 23.11 -7.32 -11.21
CA THR A 276 24.29 -8.17 -11.07
C THR A 276 23.85 -9.62 -10.96
N LEU A 277 24.33 -10.45 -11.86
CA LEU A 277 24.17 -11.90 -11.79
C LEU A 277 25.48 -12.56 -11.39
N ARG A 278 25.36 -13.80 -10.98
CA ARG A 278 26.46 -14.61 -10.46
C ARG A 278 26.49 -15.94 -11.16
N LEU A 279 27.65 -16.33 -11.72
CA LEU A 279 27.92 -17.70 -12.11
C LEU A 279 28.38 -18.46 -10.87
N VAL A 280 27.59 -19.41 -10.41
CA VAL A 280 27.94 -20.30 -9.29
C VAL A 280 28.53 -21.58 -9.88
N THR A 281 29.76 -21.82 -9.55
CA THR A 281 30.53 -22.95 -10.06
C THR A 281 31.27 -23.65 -8.93
N SER A 282 31.85 -24.83 -9.21
CA SER A 282 32.80 -25.52 -8.32
C SER A 282 34.10 -25.76 -9.04
N ILE A 283 35.18 -25.82 -8.29
CA ILE A 283 36.51 -26.13 -8.73
C ILE A 283 37.12 -27.25 -7.86
N ASN A 284 37.96 -28.04 -8.43
CA ASN A 284 38.69 -29.07 -7.69
C ASN A 284 39.77 -28.45 -6.78
N GLU A 285 40.28 -29.23 -5.85
CA GLU A 285 41.29 -28.79 -4.88
C GLU A 285 42.60 -28.35 -5.55
N MET A 286 42.99 -28.99 -6.67
CA MET A 286 44.22 -28.66 -7.35
C MET A 286 44.19 -27.29 -8.03
N ASP A 287 43.03 -26.91 -8.57
CA ASP A 287 42.82 -25.63 -9.24
C ASP A 287 42.52 -24.51 -8.24
N ALA A 288 41.98 -24.83 -7.05
CA ALA A 288 41.59 -23.86 -6.04
C ALA A 288 42.74 -22.94 -5.58
N GLN A 289 44.00 -23.44 -5.60
CA GLN A 289 45.18 -22.68 -5.22
C GLN A 289 45.47 -21.51 -6.18
N TYR A 290 45.03 -21.62 -7.45
CA TYR A 290 45.27 -20.59 -8.48
C TYR A 290 44.17 -19.57 -8.59
N ILE A 291 43.01 -19.82 -7.99
CA ILE A 291 41.85 -18.94 -8.03
C ILE A 291 41.85 -18.02 -6.82
N LYS A 292 41.76 -16.70 -7.07
CA LYS A 292 41.71 -15.68 -6.02
C LYS A 292 40.53 -14.74 -6.21
N VAL A 293 39.95 -14.30 -5.10
CA VAL A 293 38.95 -13.21 -5.12
C VAL A 293 39.57 -11.96 -5.79
N GLY A 294 38.81 -11.34 -6.70
CA GLY A 294 39.26 -10.21 -7.53
C GLY A 294 39.85 -10.61 -8.89
N SER A 295 40.01 -11.90 -9.19
CA SER A 295 40.47 -12.35 -10.52
C SER A 295 39.36 -12.11 -11.57
N LEU A 296 39.78 -11.68 -12.76
CA LEU A 296 38.89 -11.51 -13.92
C LEU A 296 38.59 -12.84 -14.57
N VAL A 297 37.38 -13.02 -15.04
CA VAL A 297 36.88 -14.23 -15.70
C VAL A 297 36.08 -13.82 -16.94
N SER A 298 36.41 -14.45 -18.09
CA SER A 298 35.60 -14.30 -19.31
C SER A 298 34.52 -15.39 -19.33
N ILE A 299 33.24 -14.99 -19.29
CA ILE A 299 32.08 -15.87 -19.21
C ILE A 299 31.44 -16.00 -20.59
N GLY A 300 31.20 -17.23 -21.04
CA GLY A 300 30.45 -17.56 -22.24
C GLY A 300 29.24 -18.42 -21.93
N PHE A 301 28.20 -18.30 -22.73
CA PHE A 301 26.98 -19.10 -22.65
C PHE A 301 26.77 -19.81 -23.98
N ASP A 302 26.50 -21.13 -23.98
CA ASP A 302 26.24 -21.89 -25.21
C ASP A 302 25.01 -21.36 -25.96
N SER A 303 24.05 -20.81 -25.25
CA SER A 303 22.83 -20.18 -25.81
C SER A 303 23.07 -18.79 -26.40
N ILE A 304 24.24 -18.18 -26.17
CA ILE A 304 24.62 -16.83 -26.65
C ILE A 304 26.09 -16.90 -27.14
N PRO A 305 26.36 -17.62 -28.21
CA PRO A 305 27.76 -17.95 -28.58
C PRO A 305 28.59 -16.75 -29.00
N ASP A 306 27.93 -15.72 -29.53
CA ASP A 306 28.59 -14.52 -30.08
C ASP A 306 28.97 -13.46 -29.02
N LYS A 307 28.67 -13.72 -27.74
CA LYS A 307 28.94 -12.79 -26.66
C LYS A 307 29.80 -13.38 -25.56
N ARG A 308 30.67 -12.55 -25.02
CA ARG A 308 31.43 -12.82 -23.79
C ARG A 308 31.11 -11.73 -22.77
N PHE A 309 31.06 -12.14 -21.51
CA PHE A 309 30.81 -11.23 -20.38
C PHE A 309 32.05 -11.24 -19.50
N GLU A 310 32.43 -10.06 -19.05
CA GLU A 310 33.49 -9.93 -18.06
C GLU A 310 32.90 -10.12 -16.67
N GLY A 311 33.48 -11.02 -15.90
CA GLY A 311 33.11 -11.26 -14.51
C GLY A 311 34.30 -11.12 -13.59
N VAL A 312 34.03 -11.02 -12.30
CA VAL A 312 35.05 -10.97 -11.25
C VAL A 312 34.72 -12.04 -10.21
N ILE A 313 35.73 -12.79 -9.80
CA ILE A 313 35.58 -13.76 -8.71
C ILE A 313 35.29 -12.97 -7.42
N SER A 314 34.09 -13.08 -6.91
CA SER A 314 33.62 -12.40 -5.70
C SER A 314 33.77 -13.24 -4.44
N PHE A 315 33.78 -14.56 -4.59
CA PHE A 315 33.87 -15.48 -3.46
C PHE A 315 34.52 -16.80 -3.87
N VAL A 316 35.36 -17.35 -3.00
CA VAL A 316 35.89 -18.73 -3.06
C VAL A 316 35.63 -19.34 -1.69
N SER A 317 34.96 -20.50 -1.67
CA SER A 317 34.64 -21.16 -0.39
C SER A 317 35.92 -21.61 0.32
N GLY A 318 35.98 -21.32 1.62
CA GLY A 318 37.05 -21.89 2.49
C GLY A 318 36.74 -23.32 2.99
N VAL A 319 35.54 -23.85 2.62
CA VAL A 319 35.12 -25.20 3.00
C VAL A 319 34.85 -26.01 1.74
N GLY A 320 35.56 -27.08 1.57
CA GLY A 320 35.37 -28.02 0.45
C GLY A 320 34.14 -28.93 0.71
N SER A 321 33.42 -29.25 -0.35
CA SER A 321 32.39 -30.28 -0.37
C SER A 321 33.01 -31.56 -1.00
N THR A 322 32.98 -32.67 -0.28
CA THR A 322 33.54 -33.94 -0.76
C THR A 322 32.40 -34.82 -1.28
N SER A 323 32.51 -35.25 -2.54
CA SER A 323 31.64 -36.22 -3.17
C SER A 323 32.51 -37.22 -3.91
N ASP A 324 32.27 -38.51 -3.73
CA ASP A 324 32.95 -39.62 -4.46
C ASP A 324 34.49 -39.52 -4.57
N ASN A 325 35.17 -39.16 -3.48
CA ASN A 325 36.64 -38.97 -3.38
C ASN A 325 37.19 -37.67 -4.02
N TYR A 326 36.37 -36.76 -4.45
CA TYR A 326 36.81 -35.45 -4.95
C TYR A 326 36.38 -34.35 -3.99
N THR A 327 37.29 -33.44 -3.69
CA THR A 327 36.98 -32.24 -2.94
C THR A 327 36.84 -31.08 -3.91
N GLU A 328 35.67 -30.43 -3.86
CA GLU A 328 35.34 -29.25 -4.66
C GLU A 328 35.10 -28.06 -3.79
N TYR A 329 35.50 -26.89 -4.26
CA TYR A 329 35.25 -25.59 -3.61
C TYR A 329 34.31 -24.76 -4.46
N THR A 330 33.29 -24.19 -3.83
CA THR A 330 32.33 -23.29 -4.50
C THR A 330 33.00 -21.97 -4.82
N VAL A 331 32.83 -21.49 -6.06
CA VAL A 331 33.32 -20.22 -6.55
C VAL A 331 32.15 -19.41 -7.09
N HIS A 332 32.11 -18.12 -6.74
CA HIS A 332 31.16 -17.19 -7.29
C HIS A 332 31.86 -16.18 -8.19
N VAL A 333 31.36 -16.01 -9.40
CA VAL A 333 31.83 -15.03 -10.36
C VAL A 333 30.69 -14.05 -10.64
N ASP A 334 30.81 -12.82 -10.12
CA ASP A 334 29.81 -11.79 -10.33
C ASP A 334 30.06 -11.07 -11.65
N PHE A 335 29.00 -10.79 -12.41
CA PHE A 335 29.07 -10.12 -13.70
C PHE A 335 27.80 -9.31 -13.96
N THR A 336 27.91 -8.30 -14.84
CA THR A 336 26.78 -7.51 -15.31
C THR A 336 26.18 -8.19 -16.54
N PRO A 337 24.93 -8.68 -16.46
CA PRO A 337 24.27 -9.33 -17.58
C PRO A 337 23.69 -8.34 -18.57
N ASP A 338 23.36 -8.81 -19.77
CA ASP A 338 22.42 -8.17 -20.66
C ASP A 338 21.03 -8.82 -20.57
N GLU A 339 20.08 -8.37 -21.39
CA GLU A 339 18.70 -8.86 -21.39
C GLU A 339 18.54 -10.33 -21.84
N GLN A 340 19.54 -10.88 -22.51
CA GLN A 340 19.51 -12.24 -23.04
C GLN A 340 19.88 -13.29 -21.97
N VAL A 341 20.67 -12.88 -20.95
CA VAL A 341 21.09 -13.78 -19.87
C VAL A 341 19.95 -13.96 -18.88
N LYS A 342 19.63 -15.22 -18.59
CA LYS A 342 18.57 -15.60 -17.65
C LYS A 342 19.14 -16.39 -16.47
N ILE A 343 18.54 -16.22 -15.31
CA ILE A 343 18.80 -17.04 -14.13
C ILE A 343 18.51 -18.51 -14.47
N GLY A 344 19.44 -19.40 -14.11
CA GLY A 344 19.36 -20.83 -14.41
C GLY A 344 20.14 -21.27 -15.66
N MET A 345 20.57 -20.34 -16.52
CA MET A 345 21.43 -20.66 -17.65
C MET A 345 22.74 -21.33 -17.20
N SER A 346 23.23 -22.28 -17.98
CA SER A 346 24.58 -22.84 -17.83
C SER A 346 25.56 -21.96 -18.59
N GLY A 347 26.69 -21.68 -17.94
CA GLY A 347 27.75 -20.87 -18.52
C GLY A 347 29.12 -21.43 -18.16
N THR A 348 30.09 -21.06 -18.97
CA THR A 348 31.50 -21.44 -18.78
C THR A 348 32.35 -20.18 -18.65
N GLY A 349 33.02 -20.06 -17.50
CA GLY A 349 33.99 -19.02 -17.22
C GLY A 349 35.40 -19.50 -17.53
N TYR A 350 36.21 -18.61 -18.05
CA TYR A 350 37.64 -18.83 -18.30
C TYR A 350 38.45 -17.87 -17.46
N ALA A 351 39.14 -18.38 -16.42
CA ALA A 351 40.06 -17.63 -15.61
C ALA A 351 41.50 -17.85 -16.12
N PRO A 352 42.25 -16.81 -16.48
CA PRO A 352 43.61 -16.97 -16.97
C PRO A 352 44.53 -17.58 -15.88
N GLU A 353 45.30 -18.60 -16.22
CA GLU A 353 46.38 -19.06 -15.35
C GLU A 353 47.38 -17.94 -15.16
N ARG A 354 47.50 -17.41 -13.94
CA ARG A 354 48.68 -16.62 -13.63
C ARG A 354 49.83 -17.57 -13.30
N TYR A 355 50.70 -17.75 -14.25
CA TYR A 355 52.01 -18.31 -13.93
C TYR A 355 52.66 -17.39 -12.89
N PHE A 356 52.83 -17.90 -11.67
CA PHE A 356 53.79 -17.31 -10.74
C PHE A 356 55.16 -17.87 -11.11
N PRO A 357 56.16 -16.98 -11.23
CA PRO A 357 57.55 -17.43 -11.41
C PRO A 357 58.04 -18.17 -10.19
#